data_916d0cab0d4d54d4331d43934ecbb0ea
#
_entry.id   916d0cab0d4d54d4331d43934ecbb0ea
#
_cell.length_a   1.000
_cell.length_b   1.000
_cell.length_c   1.000
_cell.angle_alpha   90.00
_cell.angle_beta   90.00
_cell.angle_gamma   90.00
#
_symmetry.space_group_name_H-M   'P 1'
#
loop_
_entity.id
_entity.type
_entity.pdbx_description
1 polymer ?
#
loop_
_entity_poly.entity_id
_entity_poly.type
_entity_poly.pdbx_seq_one_letter_code
_entity_poly.pdbx_strand_id
1 'polypeptide(L)'
;VENERLKAKVEALMQSLQQYEAQAGGSGQTAVVVARKKIDKMSSEVVDTNPYSRLMALKRMGIVDNYENIRKYTVIIVGIGGIGSVAAEMLTRCGIGKLILFDYDTVELANMNRLFFQPHQAGMTKTNAAKQTLENINPDVVFEAYNYDITTSENFEHFLGRVSKGGLGETPVNLVLSCVDNY
;
A
#
# COMPACT_ATOMS: atom_id res chain seq x y z
N VAL A 1 39.33 1.39 38.84
CA VAL A 1 40.02 2.04 37.66
C VAL A 1 39.25 1.68 36.38
N GLU A 2 38.95 0.41 36.09
CA GLU A 2 38.28 -0.01 34.85
C GLU A 2 36.78 0.37 34.83
N ASN A 3 36.08 0.27 35.94
CA ASN A 3 34.70 0.70 36.11
C ASN A 3 34.51 2.22 35.97
N GLU A 4 35.46 3.01 36.37
CA GLU A 4 35.44 4.48 36.23
C GLU A 4 35.66 4.90 34.78
N ARG A 5 36.53 4.15 34.07
CA ARG A 5 36.79 4.36 32.64
C ARG A 5 35.60 4.00 31.77
N LEU A 6 34.88 2.94 32.15
CA LEU A 6 33.63 2.55 31.50
C LEU A 6 32.50 3.54 31.74
N LYS A 7 32.34 4.07 32.97
CA LYS A 7 31.35 5.11 33.28
C LYS A 7 31.61 6.39 32.48
N ALA A 8 32.84 6.85 32.45
CA ALA A 8 33.21 8.05 31.65
C ALA A 8 32.93 7.85 30.15
N LYS A 9 33.13 6.63 29.62
CA LYS A 9 32.84 6.31 28.22
C LYS A 9 31.35 6.26 27.93
N VAL A 10 30.54 5.76 28.85
CA VAL A 10 29.08 5.76 28.75
C VAL A 10 28.53 7.19 28.82
N GLU A 11 29.04 8.05 29.73
CA GLU A 11 28.64 9.46 29.80
C GLU A 11 29.00 10.24 28.51
N ALA A 12 30.18 10.01 27.96
CA ALA A 12 30.59 10.64 26.72
C ALA A 12 29.73 10.21 25.53
N LEU A 13 29.35 8.90 25.47
CA LEU A 13 28.43 8.39 24.46
C LEU A 13 27.00 8.95 24.62
N MET A 14 26.51 9.07 25.84
CA MET A 14 25.21 9.69 26.10
C MET A 14 25.19 11.20 25.72
N GLN A 15 26.26 11.94 26.00
CA GLN A 15 26.37 13.34 25.57
C GLN A 15 26.42 13.46 24.04
N SER A 16 27.14 12.59 23.36
CA SER A 16 27.17 12.59 21.90
C SER A 16 25.79 12.20 21.27
N LEU A 17 25.06 11.27 21.88
CA LEU A 17 23.68 10.93 21.49
C LEU A 17 22.73 12.11 21.66
N GLN A 18 22.79 12.82 22.81
CA GLN A 18 21.98 14.01 23.04
C GLN A 18 22.32 15.16 22.05
N GLN A 19 23.59 15.33 21.69
CA GLN A 19 23.97 16.28 20.64
C GLN A 19 23.46 15.88 19.24
N TYR A 20 23.49 14.60 18.93
CA TYR A 20 22.91 14.08 17.67
C TYR A 20 21.38 14.26 17.62
N GLU A 21 20.68 13.99 18.72
CA GLU A 21 19.24 14.19 18.83
C GLU A 21 18.86 15.68 18.74
N ALA A 22 19.65 16.56 19.35
CA ALA A 22 19.46 18.01 19.25
C ALA A 22 19.73 18.57 17.84
N GLN A 23 20.70 17.98 17.11
CA GLN A 23 20.96 18.34 15.72
C GLN A 23 19.95 17.71 14.75
N ALA A 24 19.47 16.50 15.02
CA ALA A 24 18.40 15.85 14.26
C ALA A 24 17.03 16.52 14.50
N GLY A 25 16.81 17.11 15.68
CA GLY A 25 15.58 17.85 16.02
C GLY A 25 15.37 19.17 15.26
N GLY A 26 16.38 19.63 14.51
CA GLY A 26 16.33 20.90 13.77
C GLY A 26 15.82 20.79 12.32
N SER A 27 15.60 19.58 11.77
CA SER A 27 15.10 19.39 10.41
C SER A 27 13.99 18.36 10.30
N GLY A 28 13.40 17.96 11.41
CA GLY A 28 12.18 17.17 11.44
C GLY A 28 10.97 18.01 11.09
N GLN A 29 10.89 18.56 9.88
CA GLN A 29 9.60 18.71 9.24
C GLN A 29 9.09 17.29 9.07
N THR A 30 8.29 16.81 10.04
CA THR A 30 7.28 15.81 9.75
C THR A 30 6.52 16.40 8.58
N ALA A 31 6.82 15.93 7.38
CA ALA A 31 6.02 16.24 6.21
C ALA A 31 4.61 15.83 6.61
N VAL A 32 3.77 16.82 6.90
CA VAL A 32 2.34 16.60 7.09
C VAL A 32 1.93 16.00 5.75
N VAL A 33 1.72 14.69 5.74
CA VAL A 33 1.21 14.00 4.56
C VAL A 33 -0.18 14.58 4.37
N VAL A 34 -0.26 15.62 3.53
CA VAL A 34 -1.54 16.22 3.17
C VAL A 34 -2.22 15.19 2.27
N ALA A 35 -3.05 14.35 2.89
CA ALA A 35 -3.83 13.39 2.14
C ALA A 35 -4.68 14.14 1.11
N ARG A 36 -4.55 13.79 -0.14
CA ARG A 36 -5.37 14.32 -1.22
C ARG A 36 -6.86 14.06 -0.92
N LYS A 37 -7.70 15.04 -1.15
CA LYS A 37 -9.16 14.86 -1.06
C LYS A 37 -9.63 13.87 -2.14
N LYS A 38 -10.68 13.11 -1.82
CA LYS A 38 -11.32 12.21 -2.79
C LYS A 38 -11.86 12.99 -3.99
N ILE A 39 -11.73 12.39 -5.17
CA ILE A 39 -12.23 12.93 -6.43
C ILE A 39 -13.44 12.09 -6.86
N ASP A 40 -14.61 12.67 -6.90
CA ASP A 40 -15.85 11.96 -7.23
C ASP A 40 -15.94 11.60 -8.71
N LYS A 41 -15.40 12.44 -9.59
CA LYS A 41 -15.47 12.23 -11.04
C LYS A 41 -14.11 12.41 -11.71
N MET A 42 -13.67 11.37 -12.44
CA MET A 42 -12.47 11.48 -13.28
C MET A 42 -12.70 12.50 -14.43
N SER A 43 -11.72 13.36 -14.66
CA SER A 43 -11.74 14.33 -15.76
C SER A 43 -10.44 14.31 -16.56
N SER A 44 -10.50 14.81 -17.78
CA SER A 44 -9.33 15.02 -18.65
C SER A 44 -8.65 16.37 -18.46
N GLU A 45 -9.14 17.19 -17.54
CA GLU A 45 -8.58 18.50 -17.24
C GLU A 45 -7.17 18.39 -16.69
N VAL A 46 -6.25 19.16 -17.24
CA VAL A 46 -4.83 19.15 -16.84
C VAL A 46 -4.63 20.25 -15.80
N VAL A 47 -4.82 19.88 -14.55
CA VAL A 47 -4.55 20.72 -13.37
C VAL A 47 -3.78 19.91 -12.34
N ASP A 48 -3.01 20.55 -11.49
CA ASP A 48 -2.12 19.88 -10.51
C ASP A 48 -2.85 18.95 -9.54
N THR A 49 -4.13 19.21 -9.29
CA THR A 49 -4.96 18.42 -8.37
C THR A 49 -5.59 17.18 -9.02
N ASN A 50 -5.47 17.02 -10.35
CA ASN A 50 -6.10 15.91 -11.08
C ASN A 50 -5.08 14.86 -11.54
N PRO A 51 -4.90 13.75 -10.83
CA PRO A 51 -3.96 12.68 -11.21
C PRO A 51 -4.44 11.85 -12.42
N TYR A 52 -5.71 12.00 -12.83
CA TYR A 52 -6.32 11.17 -13.87
C TYR A 52 -6.25 11.77 -15.27
N SER A 53 -5.78 12.99 -15.43
CA SER A 53 -5.77 13.70 -16.72
C SER A 53 -5.07 12.93 -17.85
N ARG A 54 -3.94 12.28 -17.54
CA ARG A 54 -3.16 11.48 -18.48
C ARG A 54 -3.84 10.16 -18.84
N LEU A 55 -4.47 9.51 -17.86
CA LEU A 55 -5.22 8.28 -18.07
C LEU A 55 -6.50 8.53 -18.88
N MET A 56 -7.20 9.62 -18.60
CA MET A 56 -8.37 10.05 -19.37
C MET A 56 -8.02 10.48 -20.80
N ALA A 57 -6.75 10.80 -21.09
CA ALA A 57 -6.29 11.05 -22.45
C ALA A 57 -6.42 9.81 -23.35
N LEU A 58 -6.34 8.60 -22.81
CA LEU A 58 -6.54 7.35 -23.56
C LEU A 58 -7.91 7.30 -24.25
N LYS A 59 -8.95 7.88 -23.63
CA LYS A 59 -10.26 8.02 -24.22
C LYS A 59 -10.23 8.96 -25.44
N ARG A 60 -9.54 10.10 -25.34
CA ARG A 60 -9.41 11.05 -26.45
C ARG A 60 -8.60 10.49 -27.63
N MET A 61 -7.66 9.56 -27.32
CA MET A 61 -6.81 8.88 -28.31
C MET A 61 -7.52 7.70 -28.98
N GLY A 62 -8.75 7.38 -28.57
CA GLY A 62 -9.51 6.22 -29.10
C GLY A 62 -8.94 4.86 -28.71
N ILE A 63 -8.10 4.80 -27.65
CA ILE A 63 -7.50 3.57 -27.17
C ILE A 63 -8.48 2.83 -26.23
N VAL A 64 -9.23 3.59 -25.42
CA VAL A 64 -10.23 3.07 -24.49
C VAL A 64 -11.46 3.97 -24.53
N ASP A 65 -12.63 3.40 -24.78
CA ASP A 65 -13.86 4.19 -24.91
C ASP A 65 -14.38 4.75 -23.58
N ASN A 66 -14.26 3.98 -22.49
CA ASN A 66 -14.87 4.29 -21.20
C ASN A 66 -13.88 4.04 -20.05
N TYR A 67 -12.79 4.83 -20.00
CA TYR A 67 -11.77 4.66 -18.96
C TYR A 67 -12.34 4.77 -17.54
N GLU A 68 -13.31 5.66 -17.32
CA GLU A 68 -13.98 5.89 -16.04
C GLU A 68 -14.65 4.64 -15.46
N ASN A 69 -14.94 3.62 -16.27
CA ASN A 69 -15.50 2.35 -15.80
C ASN A 69 -14.55 1.57 -14.88
N ILE A 70 -13.24 1.87 -14.89
CA ILE A 70 -12.27 1.27 -13.99
C ILE A 70 -12.68 1.43 -12.51
N ARG A 71 -13.38 2.51 -12.17
CA ARG A 71 -13.90 2.78 -10.83
C ARG A 71 -15.02 1.83 -10.38
N LYS A 72 -15.60 1.09 -11.30
CA LYS A 72 -16.66 0.10 -11.01
C LYS A 72 -16.10 -1.29 -10.74
N TYR A 73 -14.81 -1.51 -11.06
CA TYR A 73 -14.20 -2.82 -10.97
C TYR A 73 -13.55 -3.05 -9.61
N THR A 74 -13.64 -4.30 -9.18
CA THR A 74 -12.98 -4.84 -7.99
C THR A 74 -12.00 -5.92 -8.39
N VAL A 75 -10.79 -5.85 -7.85
CA VAL A 75 -9.73 -6.85 -8.07
C VAL A 75 -9.32 -7.42 -6.72
N ILE A 76 -9.20 -8.74 -6.66
CA ILE A 76 -8.52 -9.44 -5.56
C ILE A 76 -7.07 -9.67 -5.97
N ILE A 77 -6.15 -9.44 -5.03
CA ILE A 77 -4.74 -9.80 -5.17
C ILE A 77 -4.39 -10.75 -4.04
N VAL A 78 -3.92 -11.93 -4.41
CA VAL A 78 -3.44 -12.96 -3.48
C VAL A 78 -1.92 -13.00 -3.54
N GLY A 79 -1.29 -12.69 -2.42
CA GLY A 79 0.16 -12.52 -2.33
C GLY A 79 0.59 -11.06 -2.59
N ILE A 80 1.06 -10.37 -1.53
CA ILE A 80 1.56 -8.99 -1.60
C ILE A 80 3.10 -9.01 -1.53
N GLY A 81 3.68 -9.89 -2.33
CA GLY A 81 5.11 -10.01 -2.55
C GLY A 81 5.62 -9.07 -3.65
N GLY A 82 6.73 -9.45 -4.30
CA GLY A 82 7.37 -8.65 -5.34
C GLY A 82 6.47 -8.26 -6.50
N ILE A 83 5.63 -9.20 -6.98
CA ILE A 83 4.70 -8.95 -8.09
C ILE A 83 3.41 -8.32 -7.60
N GLY A 84 2.81 -8.88 -6.54
CA GLY A 84 1.51 -8.41 -6.05
C GLY A 84 1.52 -6.99 -5.52
N SER A 85 2.60 -6.54 -4.87
CA SER A 85 2.74 -5.16 -4.41
C SER A 85 2.77 -4.18 -5.58
N VAL A 86 3.51 -4.49 -6.65
CA VAL A 86 3.59 -3.65 -7.85
C VAL A 86 2.25 -3.61 -8.58
N ALA A 87 1.59 -4.76 -8.73
CA ALA A 87 0.26 -4.83 -9.33
C ALA A 87 -0.76 -3.99 -8.55
N ALA A 88 -0.75 -4.09 -7.20
CA ALA A 88 -1.62 -3.32 -6.33
C ALA A 88 -1.38 -1.81 -6.48
N GLU A 89 -0.11 -1.38 -6.51
CA GLU A 89 0.25 0.02 -6.70
C GLU A 89 -0.22 0.55 -8.06
N MET A 90 0.03 -0.18 -9.14
CA MET A 90 -0.37 0.26 -10.48
C MET A 90 -1.89 0.36 -10.62
N LEU A 91 -2.65 -0.63 -10.14
CA LEU A 91 -4.11 -0.59 -10.14
C LEU A 91 -4.64 0.59 -9.30
N THR A 92 -4.03 0.84 -8.14
CA THR A 92 -4.36 1.99 -7.28
C THR A 92 -4.13 3.31 -8.02
N ARG A 93 -2.98 3.48 -8.68
CA ARG A 93 -2.66 4.68 -9.46
C ARG A 93 -3.58 4.85 -10.67
N CYS A 94 -4.01 3.76 -11.28
CA CYS A 94 -5.01 3.79 -12.36
C CYS A 94 -6.42 4.16 -11.88
N GLY A 95 -6.68 4.16 -10.58
CA GLY A 95 -7.97 4.53 -10.00
C GLY A 95 -9.00 3.42 -10.06
N ILE A 96 -8.59 2.17 -9.83
CA ILE A 96 -9.50 1.03 -9.66
C ILE A 96 -10.54 1.34 -8.58
N GLY A 97 -11.74 0.81 -8.69
CA GLY A 97 -12.79 1.05 -7.69
C GLY A 97 -12.49 0.43 -6.35
N LYS A 98 -12.06 -0.83 -6.32
CA LYS A 98 -11.77 -1.56 -5.09
C LYS A 98 -10.64 -2.56 -5.27
N LEU A 99 -9.79 -2.67 -4.25
CA LEU A 99 -8.79 -3.73 -4.11
C LEU A 99 -9.02 -4.53 -2.83
N ILE A 100 -8.96 -5.84 -2.94
CA ILE A 100 -9.01 -6.78 -1.81
C ILE A 100 -7.68 -7.52 -1.77
N LEU A 101 -6.95 -7.38 -0.67
CA LEU A 101 -5.59 -7.87 -0.52
C LEU A 101 -5.58 -9.08 0.43
N PHE A 102 -4.97 -10.17 -0.01
CA PHE A 102 -4.75 -11.37 0.80
C PHE A 102 -3.26 -11.69 0.87
N ASP A 103 -2.74 -11.82 2.08
CA ASP A 103 -1.37 -12.27 2.36
C ASP A 103 -1.28 -12.65 3.84
N TYR A 104 -0.52 -13.66 4.19
CA TYR A 104 -0.35 -14.08 5.59
C TYR A 104 0.97 -13.63 6.22
N ASP A 105 1.88 -13.06 5.43
CA ASP A 105 3.20 -12.66 5.87
C ASP A 105 3.23 -11.30 6.57
N THR A 106 4.35 -11.06 7.25
CA THR A 106 4.74 -9.75 7.79
C THR A 106 5.80 -9.09 6.92
N VAL A 107 5.93 -7.77 7.07
CA VAL A 107 6.97 -6.99 6.41
C VAL A 107 8.30 -7.22 7.12
N GLU A 108 9.30 -7.65 6.38
CA GLU A 108 10.68 -7.85 6.85
C GLU A 108 11.64 -6.88 6.15
N LEU A 109 12.66 -6.41 6.89
CA LEU A 109 13.69 -5.53 6.32
C LEU A 109 14.43 -6.20 5.15
N ALA A 110 14.63 -7.52 5.22
CA ALA A 110 15.27 -8.31 4.16
C ALA A 110 14.51 -8.28 2.81
N ASN A 111 13.22 -7.95 2.83
CA ASN A 111 12.36 -7.90 1.64
C ASN A 111 12.37 -6.54 0.93
N MET A 112 13.01 -5.52 1.52
CA MET A 112 12.92 -4.13 1.01
C MET A 112 13.72 -3.86 -0.26
N ASN A 113 14.48 -4.83 -0.74
CA ASN A 113 15.20 -4.75 -2.02
C ASN A 113 14.28 -4.92 -3.26
N ARG A 114 13.03 -5.31 -3.05
CA ARG A 114 12.07 -5.65 -4.14
C ARG A 114 10.62 -5.29 -3.86
N LEU A 115 10.32 -4.72 -2.70
CA LEU A 115 8.96 -4.35 -2.28
C LEU A 115 8.88 -2.84 -2.05
N PHE A 116 7.69 -2.26 -2.18
CA PHE A 116 7.47 -0.82 -1.91
C PHE A 116 7.34 -0.48 -0.41
N PHE A 117 7.46 -1.47 0.47
CA PHE A 117 7.37 -1.25 1.91
C PHE A 117 8.51 -0.39 2.45
N GLN A 118 8.23 0.32 3.54
CA GLN A 118 9.17 1.22 4.19
C GLN A 118 9.70 0.61 5.49
N PRO A 119 10.94 0.95 5.93
CA PRO A 119 11.54 0.41 7.15
C PRO A 119 10.67 0.55 8.41
N HIS A 120 9.92 1.64 8.54
CA HIS A 120 9.02 1.86 9.67
C HIS A 120 7.80 0.91 9.69
N GLN A 121 7.52 0.21 8.60
CA GLN A 121 6.46 -0.79 8.48
C GLN A 121 6.93 -2.20 8.85
N ALA A 122 8.21 -2.40 9.16
CA ALA A 122 8.74 -3.70 9.56
C ALA A 122 7.96 -4.27 10.76
N GLY A 123 7.56 -5.55 10.69
CA GLY A 123 6.73 -6.22 11.67
C GLY A 123 5.22 -6.04 11.49
N MET A 124 4.75 -5.12 10.66
CA MET A 124 3.34 -5.06 10.26
C MET A 124 3.00 -6.22 9.31
N THR A 125 1.71 -6.61 9.26
CA THR A 125 1.26 -7.53 8.20
C THR A 125 1.39 -6.86 6.83
N LYS A 126 1.83 -7.62 5.82
CA LYS A 126 2.01 -7.08 4.46
C LYS A 126 0.73 -6.43 3.93
N THR A 127 -0.42 -7.03 4.19
CA THR A 127 -1.72 -6.53 3.77
C THR A 127 -2.06 -5.17 4.38
N ASN A 128 -1.83 -4.97 5.69
CA ASN A 128 -2.09 -3.70 6.37
C ASN A 128 -1.09 -2.62 5.96
N ALA A 129 0.19 -2.96 5.86
CA ALA A 129 1.22 -2.04 5.40
C ALA A 129 0.94 -1.57 3.96
N ALA A 130 0.56 -2.51 3.07
CA ALA A 130 0.15 -2.20 1.71
C ALA A 130 -1.08 -1.28 1.67
N LYS A 131 -2.15 -1.64 2.40
CA LYS A 131 -3.36 -0.82 2.48
C LYS A 131 -3.03 0.61 2.88
N GLN A 132 -2.25 0.80 3.94
CA GLN A 132 -1.85 2.12 4.44
C GLN A 132 -1.09 2.95 3.38
N THR A 133 -0.13 2.32 2.70
CA THR A 133 0.65 2.96 1.64
C THR A 133 -0.23 3.34 0.45
N LEU A 134 -1.10 2.42 0.02
CA LEU A 134 -1.95 2.60 -1.16
C LEU A 134 -3.06 3.63 -0.91
N GLU A 135 -3.63 3.69 0.28
CA GLU A 135 -4.61 4.73 0.68
C GLU A 135 -3.98 6.14 0.61
N ASN A 136 -2.70 6.27 0.98
CA ASN A 136 -1.97 7.53 0.85
C ASN A 136 -1.70 7.91 -0.62
N ILE A 137 -1.46 6.92 -1.49
CA ILE A 137 -1.26 7.14 -2.92
C ILE A 137 -2.56 7.59 -3.60
N ASN A 138 -3.65 6.87 -3.34
CA ASN A 138 -4.94 7.19 -3.95
C ASN A 138 -6.13 6.91 -3.02
N PRO A 139 -6.62 7.93 -2.32
CA PRO A 139 -7.74 7.80 -1.38
C PRO A 139 -9.10 7.53 -2.07
N ASP A 140 -9.17 7.59 -3.41
CA ASP A 140 -10.40 7.29 -4.14
C ASP A 140 -10.72 5.80 -4.17
N VAL A 141 -9.70 4.94 -4.00
CA VAL A 141 -9.82 3.49 -4.05
C VAL A 141 -10.34 2.96 -2.70
N VAL A 142 -11.20 1.95 -2.74
CA VAL A 142 -11.65 1.22 -1.55
C VAL A 142 -10.72 0.03 -1.32
N PHE A 143 -10.24 -0.15 -0.08
CA PHE A 143 -9.34 -1.25 0.28
C PHE A 143 -9.92 -2.15 1.35
N GLU A 144 -9.83 -3.47 1.11
CA GLU A 144 -9.96 -4.51 2.14
C GLU A 144 -8.64 -5.26 2.27
N ALA A 145 -8.27 -5.63 3.49
CA ALA A 145 -7.00 -6.32 3.77
C ALA A 145 -7.27 -7.51 4.70
N TYR A 146 -6.86 -8.69 4.27
CA TYR A 146 -7.03 -9.95 5.00
C TYR A 146 -5.68 -10.62 5.19
N ASN A 147 -5.31 -10.79 6.47
CA ASN A 147 -4.03 -11.37 6.86
C ASN A 147 -4.23 -12.81 7.33
N TYR A 148 -4.32 -13.74 6.38
CA TYR A 148 -4.38 -15.17 6.65
C TYR A 148 -4.05 -15.99 5.41
N ASP A 149 -3.70 -17.24 5.63
CA ASP A 149 -3.47 -18.24 4.60
C ASP A 149 -4.81 -18.73 4.04
N ILE A 150 -5.04 -18.53 2.74
CA ILE A 150 -6.27 -18.94 2.05
C ILE A 150 -6.37 -20.45 1.81
N THR A 151 -5.32 -21.23 2.08
CA THR A 151 -5.31 -22.68 1.80
C THR A 151 -6.01 -23.52 2.87
N THR A 152 -6.28 -22.94 4.05
CA THR A 152 -7.08 -23.60 5.08
C THR A 152 -8.56 -23.63 4.70
N SER A 153 -9.28 -24.69 5.06
CA SER A 153 -10.68 -24.86 4.66
C SER A 153 -11.58 -23.69 5.07
N GLU A 154 -11.44 -23.20 6.31
CA GLU A 154 -12.22 -22.07 6.83
C GLU A 154 -11.92 -20.78 6.08
N ASN A 155 -10.65 -20.47 5.87
CA ASN A 155 -10.22 -19.26 5.18
C ASN A 155 -10.57 -19.31 3.69
N PHE A 156 -10.52 -20.49 3.09
CA PHE A 156 -10.91 -20.68 1.69
C PHE A 156 -12.39 -20.41 1.47
N GLU A 157 -13.26 -20.86 2.36
CA GLU A 157 -14.69 -20.53 2.31
C GLU A 157 -14.93 -19.01 2.38
N HIS A 158 -14.22 -18.33 3.29
CA HIS A 158 -14.30 -16.87 3.36
C HIS A 158 -13.76 -16.21 2.08
N PHE A 159 -12.64 -16.68 1.54
CA PHE A 159 -12.08 -16.20 0.27
C PHE A 159 -13.09 -16.35 -0.89
N LEU A 160 -13.73 -17.52 -1.03
CA LEU A 160 -14.78 -17.75 -2.03
C LEU A 160 -15.98 -16.82 -1.83
N GLY A 161 -16.35 -16.57 -0.58
CA GLY A 161 -17.37 -15.58 -0.23
C GLY A 161 -17.00 -14.18 -0.72
N ARG A 162 -15.72 -13.79 -0.60
CA ARG A 162 -15.23 -12.49 -1.12
C ARG A 162 -15.17 -12.47 -2.64
N VAL A 163 -14.82 -13.57 -3.29
CA VAL A 163 -14.87 -13.67 -4.77
C VAL A 163 -16.30 -13.45 -5.27
N SER A 164 -17.28 -14.04 -4.60
CA SER A 164 -18.68 -14.01 -5.02
C SER A 164 -19.42 -12.70 -4.69
N LYS A 165 -19.02 -12.03 -3.58
CA LYS A 165 -19.76 -10.86 -3.05
C LYS A 165 -18.84 -9.72 -2.62
N GLY A 166 -17.53 -9.80 -2.92
CA GLY A 166 -16.55 -8.80 -2.50
C GLY A 166 -16.54 -7.53 -3.34
N GLY A 167 -17.23 -7.52 -4.46
CA GLY A 167 -17.29 -6.37 -5.35
C GLY A 167 -18.04 -5.17 -4.76
N LEU A 168 -17.98 -4.05 -5.45
CA LEU A 168 -18.74 -2.86 -5.08
C LEU A 168 -20.24 -3.15 -5.21
N GLY A 169 -21.00 -2.87 -4.12
CA GLY A 169 -22.43 -3.18 -4.06
C GLY A 169 -22.72 -4.70 -3.94
N GLU A 170 -21.82 -5.44 -3.29
CA GLU A 170 -21.94 -6.89 -3.04
C GLU A 170 -22.02 -7.74 -4.33
N THR A 171 -21.46 -7.23 -5.39
CA THR A 171 -21.36 -7.95 -6.66
C THR A 171 -20.16 -8.92 -6.67
N PRO A 172 -20.10 -9.89 -7.61
CA PRO A 172 -18.88 -10.67 -7.81
C PRO A 172 -17.66 -9.77 -8.14
N VAL A 173 -16.49 -10.23 -7.74
CA VAL A 173 -15.22 -9.59 -8.09
C VAL A 173 -14.94 -9.76 -9.59
N ASN A 174 -14.39 -8.76 -10.22
CA ASN A 174 -14.15 -8.76 -11.66
C ASN A 174 -12.89 -9.55 -12.06
N LEU A 175 -11.89 -9.59 -11.18
CA LEU A 175 -10.61 -10.26 -11.45
C LEU A 175 -9.96 -10.72 -10.15
N VAL A 176 -9.34 -11.88 -10.19
CA VAL A 176 -8.44 -12.40 -9.14
C VAL A 176 -7.05 -12.55 -9.74
N LEU A 177 -6.07 -11.88 -9.13
CA LEU A 177 -4.66 -11.99 -9.45
C LEU A 177 -3.98 -12.87 -8.41
N SER A 178 -3.54 -14.06 -8.80
CA SER A 178 -2.68 -14.92 -7.97
C SER A 178 -1.22 -14.53 -8.20
N CYS A 179 -0.61 -13.96 -7.16
CA CYS A 179 0.77 -13.45 -7.17
C CYS A 179 1.64 -14.18 -6.15
N VAL A 180 1.26 -15.42 -5.81
CA VAL A 180 2.01 -16.32 -4.92
C VAL A 180 3.00 -17.16 -5.72
N ASP A 181 4.10 -17.52 -5.10
CA ASP A 181 5.19 -18.33 -5.65
C ASP A 181 5.34 -19.70 -4.97
N ASN A 182 4.49 -19.99 -3.99
CA ASN A 182 4.45 -21.27 -3.25
C ASN A 182 3.26 -22.13 -3.71
N TYR A 183 3.41 -23.44 -3.53
CA TYR A 183 2.41 -24.46 -3.82
C TYR A 183 1.64 -24.83 -2.56
#